data_2893ec08e5889029363504dc1d9d47db
#
_entry.id   2893ec08e5889029363504dc1d9d47db
#
_cell.length_a   1.000
_cell.length_b   1.000
_cell.length_c   1.000
_cell.angle_alpha   90.00
_cell.angle_beta   90.00
_cell.angle_gamma   90.00
#
_symmetry.space_group_name_H-M   'P 1'
#
loop_
_entity.id
_entity.type
_entity.pdbx_description
1 polymer ?
#
loop_
_entity_poly.entity_id
_entity_poly.type
_entity_poly.pdbx_seq_one_letter_code
_entity_poly.pdbx_strand_id
1 'polypeptide(L)'
;MKVLRHLGWSWLVVLLALLVRAAAADQWRVTGGVISETIPFTRSFTVTAEPVHRTIVSARVQLRVTHPWVGDLRCVLRHPSGAQVVLLDRSGLAAEQGAGSGVGYPGPWGCGGDNIDVWFDDAALAAAETTCPYSQTPVLSGALRPLSPLANLAARSPLGVWTLTITDLLMGDTGSVETICVELITAVDCNHNGRDDAIDIEQGSSVDVNADGVPDECACSADVNHDTVVNAADLSLLLSQWGSCGACAADLTEDAFVQADDLAIMLSQWGVCVLGYR
;
A
#
# COMPACT_ATOMS: atom_id res chain seq x y z
N MET A 1 30.59 65.60 -10.26
CA MET A 1 30.62 64.18 -10.65
C MET A 1 30.36 63.33 -9.40
N LYS A 2 29.15 62.82 -9.22
CA LYS A 2 28.79 61.93 -8.12
C LYS A 2 28.59 60.55 -8.72
N VAL A 3 29.36 59.57 -8.29
CA VAL A 3 29.29 58.16 -8.65
C VAL A 3 28.28 57.47 -7.72
N LEU A 4 27.16 57.06 -8.27
CA LEU A 4 26.20 56.18 -7.58
C LEU A 4 26.73 54.74 -7.60
N ARG A 5 26.92 54.15 -6.43
CA ARG A 5 27.18 52.71 -6.26
C ARG A 5 25.81 51.99 -6.20
N HIS A 6 25.58 51.13 -7.18
CA HIS A 6 24.48 50.16 -7.16
C HIS A 6 24.80 49.04 -6.18
N LEU A 7 23.98 48.92 -5.12
CA LEU A 7 23.93 47.75 -4.26
C LEU A 7 23.09 46.69 -4.95
N GLY A 8 23.77 45.66 -5.44
CA GLY A 8 23.08 44.46 -5.93
C GLY A 8 22.53 43.63 -4.79
N TRP A 9 21.25 43.43 -4.77
CA TRP A 9 20.58 42.47 -3.91
C TRP A 9 20.66 41.09 -4.56
N SER A 10 21.56 40.25 -4.04
CA SER A 10 21.57 38.83 -4.36
C SER A 10 20.39 38.19 -3.65
N TRP A 11 19.41 37.75 -4.42
CA TRP A 11 18.36 36.86 -3.96
C TRP A 11 18.96 35.46 -3.81
N LEU A 12 19.26 35.08 -2.58
CA LEU A 12 19.57 33.68 -2.23
C LEU A 12 18.23 32.93 -2.31
N VAL A 13 17.99 32.25 -3.41
CA VAL A 13 16.92 31.26 -3.51
C VAL A 13 17.42 30.03 -2.74
N VAL A 14 16.98 29.90 -1.48
CA VAL A 14 17.13 28.65 -0.74
C VAL A 14 16.17 27.65 -1.38
N LEU A 15 16.70 26.79 -2.25
CA LEU A 15 15.99 25.59 -2.69
C LEU A 15 15.91 24.66 -1.47
N LEU A 16 14.79 24.71 -0.79
CA LEU A 16 14.39 23.68 0.17
C LEU A 16 14.13 22.42 -0.65
N ALA A 17 15.12 21.55 -0.75
CA ALA A 17 14.92 20.20 -1.29
C ALA A 17 14.05 19.44 -0.29
N LEU A 18 12.75 19.41 -0.54
CA LEU A 18 11.83 18.47 0.08
C LEU A 18 12.36 17.06 -0.22
N LEU A 19 13.01 16.45 0.75
CA LEU A 19 13.28 15.03 0.76
C LEU A 19 11.92 14.31 0.95
N VAL A 20 11.16 14.19 -0.14
CA VAL A 20 10.07 13.23 -0.17
C VAL A 20 10.71 11.87 0.05
N ARG A 21 10.57 11.32 1.25
CA ARG A 21 10.94 9.93 1.50
C ARG A 21 10.16 9.10 0.51
N ALA A 22 10.86 8.44 -0.41
CA ALA A 22 10.23 7.52 -1.33
C ALA A 22 9.53 6.44 -0.48
N ALA A 23 8.22 6.30 -0.68
CA ALA A 23 7.47 5.22 -0.07
C ALA A 23 8.16 3.88 -0.39
N ALA A 24 8.29 3.01 0.60
CA ALA A 24 8.93 1.71 0.39
C ALA A 24 8.04 0.87 -0.53
N ALA A 25 8.63 0.35 -1.59
CA ALA A 25 7.95 -0.58 -2.49
C ALA A 25 8.36 -2.00 -2.13
N ASP A 26 7.44 -2.76 -1.57
CA ASP A 26 7.66 -4.17 -1.26
C ASP A 26 7.12 -5.05 -2.38
N GLN A 27 7.92 -6.07 -2.77
CA GLN A 27 7.59 -6.95 -3.87
C GLN A 27 7.50 -8.40 -3.42
N TRP A 28 6.40 -9.05 -3.74
CA TRP A 28 6.20 -10.49 -3.54
C TRP A 28 6.13 -11.20 -4.88
N ARG A 29 7.13 -12.06 -5.13
CA ARG A 29 7.18 -12.93 -6.31
C ARG A 29 6.72 -14.32 -5.94
N VAL A 30 5.83 -14.87 -6.75
CA VAL A 30 5.24 -16.19 -6.52
C VAL A 30 5.52 -17.07 -7.72
N THR A 31 5.81 -18.35 -7.45
CA THR A 31 6.05 -19.33 -8.51
C THR A 31 4.76 -19.64 -9.27
N GLY A 32 4.89 -19.75 -10.58
CA GLY A 32 3.80 -20.11 -11.48
C GLY A 32 3.33 -21.56 -11.38
N GLY A 33 2.61 -21.98 -12.37
CA GLY A 33 2.06 -23.34 -12.50
C GLY A 33 1.02 -23.44 -13.60
N VAL A 34 0.44 -24.61 -13.74
CA VAL A 34 -0.51 -24.93 -14.81
C VAL A 34 -1.85 -24.25 -14.58
N ILE A 35 -2.43 -23.68 -15.64
CA ILE A 35 -3.82 -23.26 -15.71
C ILE A 35 -4.58 -24.43 -16.34
N SER A 36 -5.66 -24.86 -15.70
CA SER A 36 -6.49 -25.99 -16.09
C SER A 36 -7.94 -25.53 -16.20
N GLU A 37 -8.65 -26.06 -17.17
CA GLU A 37 -10.09 -25.81 -17.41
C GLU A 37 -10.99 -26.26 -16.25
N THR A 38 -10.51 -27.16 -15.40
CA THR A 38 -11.34 -27.77 -14.34
C THR A 38 -11.04 -27.26 -12.95
N ILE A 39 -9.83 -26.72 -12.73
CA ILE A 39 -9.37 -26.28 -11.41
C ILE A 39 -8.70 -24.91 -11.56
N PRO A 40 -9.24 -23.87 -10.91
CA PRO A 40 -8.60 -22.55 -10.91
C PRO A 40 -7.16 -22.62 -10.39
N PHE A 41 -6.25 -21.99 -11.11
CA PHE A 41 -4.90 -21.77 -10.60
C PHE A 41 -4.98 -20.78 -9.44
N THR A 42 -4.46 -21.16 -8.29
CA THR A 42 -4.45 -20.29 -7.10
C THR A 42 -3.07 -20.28 -6.46
N ARG A 43 -2.61 -19.09 -6.12
CA ARG A 43 -1.38 -18.89 -5.35
C ARG A 43 -1.59 -17.87 -4.25
N SER A 44 -1.00 -18.15 -3.10
CA SER A 44 -1.02 -17.26 -1.95
C SER A 44 0.40 -16.85 -1.59
N PHE A 45 0.52 -15.63 -1.06
CA PHE A 45 1.72 -15.14 -0.39
C PHE A 45 1.29 -14.46 0.91
N THR A 46 2.20 -14.40 1.86
CA THR A 46 1.94 -13.81 3.18
C THR A 46 2.81 -12.59 3.36
N VAL A 47 2.18 -11.47 3.68
CA VAL A 47 2.85 -10.28 4.19
C VAL A 47 2.86 -10.41 5.70
N THR A 48 4.05 -10.57 6.29
CA THR A 48 4.24 -10.70 7.73
C THR A 48 4.32 -9.33 8.40
N ALA A 49 4.14 -9.30 9.72
CA ALA A 49 4.15 -8.08 10.50
C ALA A 49 5.44 -7.26 10.28
N GLU A 50 5.26 -6.03 9.93
CA GLU A 50 6.29 -4.99 9.98
C GLU A 50 6.24 -4.34 11.38
N PRO A 51 7.37 -3.82 11.88
CA PRO A 51 7.41 -3.17 13.20
C PRO A 51 6.62 -1.85 13.26
N VAL A 52 6.07 -1.39 12.16
CA VAL A 52 5.35 -0.12 12.03
C VAL A 52 4.00 -0.36 11.36
N HIS A 53 2.96 0.29 11.82
CA HIS A 53 1.66 0.29 11.14
C HIS A 53 1.79 0.94 9.77
N ARG A 54 1.54 0.16 8.73
CA ARG A 54 1.58 0.63 7.35
C ARG A 54 0.23 0.48 6.70
N THR A 55 -0.08 1.44 5.85
CA THR A 55 -1.24 1.42 4.97
C THR A 55 -0.79 1.34 3.51
N ILE A 56 -1.60 0.72 2.67
CA ILE A 56 -1.34 0.65 1.23
C ILE A 56 -1.68 2.02 0.62
N VAL A 57 -0.71 2.62 -0.05
CA VAL A 57 -0.88 3.86 -0.84
C VAL A 57 -1.26 3.52 -2.27
N SER A 58 -0.53 2.58 -2.87
CA SER A 58 -0.81 2.06 -4.21
C SER A 58 -0.32 0.64 -4.40
N ALA A 59 -0.81 -0.02 -5.42
CA ALA A 59 -0.43 -1.38 -5.77
C ALA A 59 -0.23 -1.51 -7.27
N ARG A 60 0.65 -2.45 -7.68
CA ARG A 60 0.84 -2.89 -9.06
C ARG A 60 0.97 -4.41 -9.08
N VAL A 61 0.52 -5.03 -10.16
CA VAL A 61 0.59 -6.49 -10.31
C VAL A 61 1.19 -6.84 -11.65
N GLN A 62 2.33 -7.54 -11.63
CA GLN A 62 2.85 -8.16 -12.85
C GLN A 62 2.29 -9.57 -13.01
N LEU A 63 1.82 -9.86 -14.19
CA LEU A 63 1.34 -11.17 -14.56
C LEU A 63 1.94 -11.58 -15.92
N ARG A 64 2.63 -12.73 -15.92
CA ARG A 64 3.08 -13.38 -17.15
C ARG A 64 2.44 -14.74 -17.25
N VAL A 65 1.69 -14.95 -18.34
CA VAL A 65 0.91 -16.15 -18.59
C VAL A 65 1.11 -16.57 -20.03
N THR A 66 1.34 -17.86 -20.24
CA THR A 66 1.24 -18.52 -21.54
C THR A 66 -0.13 -19.18 -21.64
N HIS A 67 -0.94 -18.73 -22.58
CA HIS A 67 -2.27 -19.27 -22.85
C HIS A 67 -2.66 -18.94 -24.30
N PRO A 68 -3.22 -19.90 -25.08
CA PRO A 68 -3.53 -19.66 -26.49
C PRO A 68 -4.77 -18.78 -26.70
N TRP A 69 -5.61 -18.57 -25.67
CA TRP A 69 -6.80 -17.73 -25.75
C TRP A 69 -6.99 -16.91 -24.49
N VAL A 70 -6.50 -15.67 -24.50
CA VAL A 70 -6.52 -14.79 -23.31
C VAL A 70 -7.94 -14.39 -22.89
N GLY A 71 -8.88 -14.34 -23.86
CA GLY A 71 -10.29 -14.03 -23.61
C GLY A 71 -11.04 -15.06 -22.79
N ASP A 72 -10.43 -16.20 -22.45
CA ASP A 72 -11.04 -17.21 -21.58
C ASP A 72 -10.69 -17.00 -20.11
N LEU A 73 -9.68 -16.16 -19.85
CA LEU A 73 -9.10 -16.02 -18.53
C LEU A 73 -9.80 -14.94 -17.69
N ARG A 74 -10.01 -15.29 -16.42
CA ARG A 74 -10.39 -14.35 -15.35
C ARG A 74 -9.33 -14.37 -14.27
N CYS A 75 -8.80 -13.18 -13.91
CA CYS A 75 -7.74 -13.01 -12.93
C CYS A 75 -8.23 -12.12 -11.77
N VAL A 76 -8.13 -12.62 -10.54
CA VAL A 76 -8.61 -11.91 -9.34
C VAL A 76 -7.53 -11.92 -8.26
N LEU A 77 -7.17 -10.73 -7.78
CA LEU A 77 -6.35 -10.55 -6.58
C LEU A 77 -7.27 -10.34 -5.38
N ARG A 78 -7.09 -11.13 -4.31
CA ARG A 78 -7.82 -11.01 -3.05
C ARG A 78 -6.92 -10.57 -1.92
N HIS A 79 -7.32 -9.49 -1.27
CA HIS A 79 -6.71 -8.94 -0.08
C HIS A 79 -7.06 -9.79 1.16
N PRO A 80 -6.24 -9.82 2.23
CA PRO A 80 -6.53 -10.53 3.49
C PRO A 80 -7.87 -10.15 4.13
N SER A 81 -8.33 -8.90 4.00
CA SER A 81 -9.65 -8.46 4.48
C SER A 81 -10.84 -9.05 3.71
N GLY A 82 -10.58 -9.79 2.62
CA GLY A 82 -11.61 -10.30 1.73
C GLY A 82 -11.96 -9.40 0.55
N ALA A 83 -11.45 -8.17 0.50
CA ALA A 83 -11.61 -7.29 -0.66
C ALA A 83 -10.97 -7.91 -1.90
N GLN A 84 -11.61 -7.73 -3.05
CA GLN A 84 -11.17 -8.29 -4.32
C GLN A 84 -10.95 -7.20 -5.36
N VAL A 85 -9.90 -7.40 -6.17
CA VAL A 85 -9.63 -6.62 -7.36
C VAL A 85 -9.61 -7.57 -8.55
N VAL A 86 -10.52 -7.36 -9.49
CA VAL A 86 -10.54 -8.08 -10.74
C VAL A 86 -9.54 -7.42 -11.68
N LEU A 87 -8.44 -8.12 -11.97
CA LEU A 87 -7.41 -7.62 -12.86
C LEU A 87 -7.84 -7.71 -14.32
N LEU A 88 -8.44 -8.85 -14.68
CA LEU A 88 -8.88 -9.20 -16.01
C LEU A 88 -10.11 -10.11 -15.90
N ASP A 89 -11.13 -9.89 -16.72
CA ASP A 89 -12.31 -10.75 -16.78
C ASP A 89 -12.76 -10.95 -18.24
N ARG A 90 -12.17 -11.94 -18.89
CA ARG A 90 -12.45 -12.31 -20.29
C ARG A 90 -12.28 -11.12 -21.24
N SER A 91 -11.06 -10.58 -21.31
CA SER A 91 -10.71 -9.44 -22.16
C SER A 91 -11.31 -9.55 -23.55
N GLY A 92 -11.87 -8.45 -24.05
CA GLY A 92 -12.48 -8.37 -25.36
C GLY A 92 -13.88 -8.98 -25.49
N LEU A 93 -14.47 -9.53 -24.41
CA LEU A 93 -15.86 -10.01 -24.43
C LEU A 93 -16.83 -8.83 -24.27
N ALA A 94 -17.92 -8.82 -25.06
CA ALA A 94 -18.95 -7.82 -24.94
C ALA A 94 -19.73 -7.97 -23.61
N ALA A 95 -20.11 -6.84 -22.98
CA ALA A 95 -20.77 -6.84 -21.67
C ALA A 95 -22.10 -7.65 -21.65
N GLU A 96 -22.81 -7.72 -22.75
CA GLU A 96 -24.05 -8.48 -22.89
C GLU A 96 -23.87 -10.00 -22.92
N GLN A 97 -22.62 -10.49 -23.03
CA GLN A 97 -22.32 -11.92 -23.12
C GLN A 97 -21.74 -12.51 -21.82
N GLY A 98 -21.70 -11.74 -20.76
CA GLY A 98 -21.19 -12.21 -19.47
C GLY A 98 -20.20 -11.26 -18.83
N ALA A 99 -19.27 -11.80 -18.06
CA ALA A 99 -18.40 -11.04 -17.20
C ALA A 99 -17.40 -10.10 -17.88
N GLY A 100 -17.34 -10.02 -19.19
CA GLY A 100 -16.46 -9.09 -19.89
C GLY A 100 -17.06 -7.69 -20.00
N SER A 101 -16.23 -6.66 -19.85
CA SER A 101 -16.58 -5.25 -20.05
C SER A 101 -16.12 -4.72 -21.42
N GLY A 102 -15.61 -5.60 -22.28
CA GLY A 102 -14.93 -5.25 -23.50
C GLY A 102 -15.85 -4.73 -24.60
N VAL A 103 -15.38 -3.75 -25.35
CA VAL A 103 -15.95 -3.39 -26.65
C VAL A 103 -15.71 -4.55 -27.58
N GLY A 104 -16.79 -5.20 -28.04
CA GLY A 104 -16.71 -6.42 -28.84
C GLY A 104 -15.63 -6.41 -29.91
N TYR A 105 -14.60 -7.17 -29.70
CA TYR A 105 -13.75 -7.62 -30.79
C TYR A 105 -14.49 -8.64 -31.60
N PRO A 106 -14.16 -8.82 -32.90
CA PRO A 106 -14.99 -9.59 -33.81
C PRO A 106 -15.07 -11.05 -33.37
N GLY A 107 -16.05 -11.36 -32.54
CA GLY A 107 -16.37 -12.72 -32.12
C GLY A 107 -16.97 -12.76 -30.71
N PRO A 108 -17.87 -13.72 -30.48
CA PRO A 108 -18.53 -13.90 -29.18
C PRO A 108 -17.61 -14.51 -28.11
N TRP A 109 -16.33 -14.69 -28.36
CA TRP A 109 -15.41 -15.49 -27.53
C TRP A 109 -14.33 -14.69 -26.83
N GLY A 110 -14.38 -13.36 -26.86
CA GLY A 110 -13.37 -12.49 -26.27
C GLY A 110 -12.09 -12.39 -27.12
N CYS A 111 -10.98 -12.06 -26.48
CA CYS A 111 -9.67 -11.87 -27.11
C CYS A 111 -9.02 -13.21 -27.44
N GLY A 112 -9.07 -13.64 -28.71
CA GLY A 112 -8.49 -14.89 -29.22
C GLY A 112 -6.99 -14.83 -29.48
N GLY A 113 -6.27 -13.88 -28.89
CA GLY A 113 -4.82 -13.81 -29.02
C GLY A 113 -4.09 -14.50 -27.88
N ASP A 114 -2.79 -14.76 -28.08
CA ASP A 114 -1.97 -15.57 -27.19
C ASP A 114 -1.23 -14.72 -26.18
N ASN A 115 -1.14 -15.22 -24.96
CA ASN A 115 -0.21 -14.82 -23.88
C ASN A 115 -0.42 -13.43 -23.28
N ILE A 116 -0.02 -13.33 -22.04
CA ILE A 116 -0.03 -12.10 -21.23
C ILE A 116 1.39 -11.81 -20.71
N ASP A 117 1.89 -10.59 -20.84
CA ASP A 117 3.05 -10.04 -20.13
C ASP A 117 2.77 -8.59 -19.74
N VAL A 118 2.05 -8.40 -18.65
CA VAL A 118 1.42 -7.14 -18.24
C VAL A 118 1.85 -6.74 -16.86
N TRP A 119 2.05 -5.43 -16.68
CA TRP A 119 1.90 -4.75 -15.40
C TRP A 119 0.51 -4.13 -15.32
N PHE A 120 -0.34 -4.62 -14.44
CA PHE A 120 -1.58 -3.93 -14.07
C PHE A 120 -1.26 -2.74 -13.20
N ASP A 121 -1.69 -1.56 -13.65
CA ASP A 121 -1.41 -0.26 -13.04
C ASP A 121 -2.58 0.69 -13.31
N ASP A 122 -3.14 1.28 -12.28
CA ASP A 122 -4.28 2.21 -12.42
C ASP A 122 -3.94 3.46 -13.25
N ALA A 123 -2.65 3.86 -13.29
CA ALA A 123 -2.17 4.98 -14.07
C ALA A 123 -2.01 4.67 -15.56
N ALA A 124 -2.15 3.40 -15.97
CA ALA A 124 -2.03 3.02 -17.37
C ALA A 124 -3.18 3.61 -18.22
N LEU A 125 -2.84 4.07 -19.43
CA LEU A 125 -3.82 4.68 -20.34
C LEU A 125 -4.74 3.63 -20.98
N ALA A 126 -4.19 2.48 -21.38
CA ALA A 126 -4.94 1.42 -22.00
C ALA A 126 -5.54 0.48 -20.94
N ALA A 127 -6.77 0.06 -21.14
CA ALA A 127 -7.43 -0.88 -20.25
C ALA A 127 -7.23 -2.33 -20.76
N ALA A 128 -6.97 -3.25 -19.85
CA ALA A 128 -6.76 -4.67 -20.17
C ALA A 128 -7.98 -5.27 -20.87
N GLU A 129 -9.20 -4.90 -20.46
CA GLU A 129 -10.46 -5.41 -20.99
C GLU A 129 -10.72 -5.02 -22.44
N THR A 130 -10.18 -3.88 -22.90
CA THR A 130 -10.42 -3.35 -24.25
C THR A 130 -9.21 -3.43 -25.16
N THR A 131 -8.10 -4.01 -24.67
CA THR A 131 -6.85 -4.17 -25.43
C THR A 131 -6.78 -5.59 -25.98
N CYS A 132 -6.75 -5.75 -27.31
CA CYS A 132 -6.55 -7.05 -27.97
C CYS A 132 -5.97 -6.86 -29.38
N PRO A 133 -4.70 -6.46 -29.49
CA PRO A 133 -4.05 -6.31 -30.79
C PRO A 133 -3.62 -7.68 -31.32
N TYR A 134 -4.47 -8.35 -32.06
CA TYR A 134 -4.21 -9.70 -32.63
C TYR A 134 -2.92 -9.88 -33.43
N SER A 135 -2.23 -8.78 -33.72
CA SER A 135 -1.01 -8.81 -34.53
C SER A 135 0.26 -9.07 -33.72
N GLN A 136 0.15 -9.25 -32.42
CA GLN A 136 1.31 -9.42 -31.51
C GLN A 136 1.11 -10.56 -30.52
N THR A 137 2.23 -11.17 -30.10
CA THR A 137 2.29 -12.13 -29.00
C THR A 137 3.46 -11.71 -28.07
N PRO A 138 3.20 -11.45 -26.78
CA PRO A 138 1.91 -11.59 -26.06
C PRO A 138 0.89 -10.54 -26.53
N VAL A 139 -0.39 -10.96 -26.61
CA VAL A 139 -1.48 -10.09 -27.05
C VAL A 139 -1.77 -8.99 -26.03
N LEU A 140 -1.65 -9.29 -24.73
CA LEU A 140 -1.66 -8.29 -23.67
C LEU A 140 -0.25 -8.07 -23.18
N SER A 141 0.27 -6.85 -23.32
CA SER A 141 1.65 -6.52 -22.96
C SER A 141 1.80 -5.07 -22.45
N GLY A 142 2.87 -4.84 -21.68
CA GLY A 142 3.21 -3.53 -21.13
C GLY A 142 2.37 -3.16 -19.90
N ALA A 143 2.09 -1.86 -19.72
CA ALA A 143 1.26 -1.39 -18.61
C ALA A 143 -0.20 -1.27 -19.07
N LEU A 144 -1.10 -1.95 -18.37
CA LEU A 144 -2.54 -1.92 -18.65
C LEU A 144 -3.33 -1.64 -17.37
N ARG A 145 -4.40 -0.88 -17.50
CA ARG A 145 -5.31 -0.62 -16.39
C ARG A 145 -6.17 -1.87 -16.15
N PRO A 146 -6.27 -2.34 -14.88
CA PRO A 146 -7.11 -3.48 -14.53
C PRO A 146 -8.60 -3.15 -14.66
N LEU A 147 -9.46 -4.17 -14.67
CA LEU A 147 -10.92 -4.00 -14.69
C LEU A 147 -11.42 -3.29 -13.44
N SER A 148 -11.01 -3.76 -12.26
CA SER A 148 -11.27 -3.07 -10.99
C SER A 148 -10.04 -2.28 -10.59
N PRO A 149 -10.18 -1.02 -10.13
CA PRO A 149 -9.03 -0.25 -9.68
C PRO A 149 -8.26 -0.91 -8.55
N LEU A 150 -6.93 -0.96 -8.63
CA LEU A 150 -6.05 -1.37 -7.53
C LEU A 150 -6.13 -0.38 -6.35
N ALA A 151 -6.53 0.86 -6.61
CA ALA A 151 -6.84 1.85 -5.57
C ALA A 151 -7.91 1.39 -4.57
N ASN A 152 -8.73 0.39 -4.89
CA ASN A 152 -9.65 -0.25 -3.94
C ASN A 152 -8.92 -0.94 -2.77
N LEU A 153 -7.62 -1.14 -2.88
CA LEU A 153 -6.75 -1.67 -1.83
C LEU A 153 -6.14 -0.59 -0.94
N ALA A 154 -6.21 0.68 -1.36
CA ALA A 154 -5.67 1.81 -0.61
C ALA A 154 -6.29 1.94 0.78
N ALA A 155 -5.56 2.55 1.70
CA ALA A 155 -5.93 2.73 3.11
C ALA A 155 -6.20 1.41 3.86
N ARG A 156 -5.67 0.29 3.37
CA ARG A 156 -5.76 -1.03 4.03
C ARG A 156 -4.40 -1.45 4.54
N SER A 157 -4.39 -2.19 5.64
CA SER A 157 -3.17 -2.84 6.11
C SER A 157 -2.69 -3.86 5.08
N PRO A 158 -1.41 -3.88 4.69
CA PRO A 158 -0.88 -4.87 3.77
C PRO A 158 -0.80 -6.27 4.36
N LEU A 159 -0.93 -6.42 5.69
CA LEU A 159 -0.63 -7.64 6.45
C LEU A 159 -1.62 -8.78 6.19
N GLY A 160 -1.09 -10.00 6.14
CA GLY A 160 -1.87 -11.23 6.07
C GLY A 160 -1.69 -12.01 4.77
N VAL A 161 -2.62 -12.92 4.52
CA VAL A 161 -2.56 -13.84 3.37
C VAL A 161 -3.30 -13.25 2.17
N TRP A 162 -2.54 -12.96 1.14
CA TRP A 162 -3.03 -12.54 -0.17
C TRP A 162 -3.20 -13.75 -1.08
N THR A 163 -4.15 -13.70 -1.98
CA THR A 163 -4.41 -14.79 -2.92
C THR A 163 -4.66 -14.25 -4.32
N LEU A 164 -3.93 -14.76 -5.32
CA LEU A 164 -4.24 -14.57 -6.73
C LEU A 164 -4.88 -15.84 -7.27
N THR A 165 -6.00 -15.67 -7.96
CA THR A 165 -6.71 -16.76 -8.64
C THR A 165 -6.82 -16.44 -10.12
N ILE A 166 -6.46 -17.41 -10.98
CA ILE A 166 -6.67 -17.37 -12.42
C ILE A 166 -7.57 -18.54 -12.78
N THR A 167 -8.69 -18.22 -13.39
CA THR A 167 -9.69 -19.21 -13.86
C THR A 167 -9.74 -19.17 -15.36
N ASP A 168 -9.63 -20.33 -15.99
CA ASP A 168 -10.00 -20.55 -17.37
C ASP A 168 -11.50 -20.88 -17.40
N LEU A 169 -12.27 -20.07 -18.11
CA LEU A 169 -13.73 -20.13 -18.10
C LEU A 169 -14.31 -20.88 -19.31
N LEU A 170 -13.48 -21.22 -20.26
CA LEU A 170 -13.91 -22.01 -21.45
C LEU A 170 -13.01 -23.22 -21.62
N MET A 171 -13.62 -24.29 -22.19
CA MET A 171 -12.91 -25.53 -22.45
C MET A 171 -12.26 -25.53 -23.85
N GLY A 172 -11.12 -26.18 -23.99
CA GLY A 172 -10.42 -26.38 -25.24
C GLY A 172 -8.94 -26.05 -25.19
N ASP A 173 -8.55 -25.21 -24.24
CA ASP A 173 -7.20 -24.69 -24.13
C ASP A 173 -6.63 -24.89 -22.73
N THR A 174 -5.31 -24.89 -22.63
CA THR A 174 -4.59 -24.96 -21.35
C THR A 174 -3.41 -24.02 -21.38
N GLY A 175 -2.99 -23.56 -20.23
CA GLY A 175 -1.89 -22.62 -20.15
C GLY A 175 -1.02 -22.80 -18.92
N SER A 176 -0.12 -21.86 -18.73
CA SER A 176 0.72 -21.80 -17.53
C SER A 176 0.96 -20.36 -17.08
N VAL A 177 0.98 -20.17 -15.80
CA VAL A 177 1.49 -18.95 -15.18
C VAL A 177 2.99 -19.07 -15.05
N GLU A 178 3.73 -18.09 -15.54
CA GLU A 178 5.18 -18.04 -15.46
C GLU A 178 5.63 -17.19 -14.27
N THR A 179 5.05 -16.01 -14.15
CA THR A 179 5.43 -15.03 -13.10
C THR A 179 4.20 -14.31 -12.57
N ILE A 180 4.17 -14.20 -11.26
CA ILE A 180 3.32 -13.27 -10.52
C ILE A 180 4.23 -12.43 -9.66
N CYS A 181 4.08 -11.10 -9.72
CA CYS A 181 4.73 -10.17 -8.82
C CYS A 181 3.67 -9.17 -8.34
N VAL A 182 3.45 -9.08 -7.05
CA VAL A 182 2.63 -8.03 -6.44
C VAL A 182 3.58 -7.03 -5.81
N GLU A 183 3.43 -5.78 -6.20
CA GLU A 183 4.17 -4.65 -5.65
C GLU A 183 3.19 -3.78 -4.88
N LEU A 184 3.48 -3.54 -3.61
CA LEU A 184 2.72 -2.64 -2.75
C LEU A 184 3.62 -1.46 -2.38
N ILE A 185 3.12 -0.25 -2.59
CA ILE A 185 3.71 0.97 -2.06
C ILE A 185 2.94 1.28 -0.79
N THR A 186 3.64 1.32 0.32
CA THR A 186 3.05 1.52 1.64
C THR A 186 3.59 2.76 2.31
N ALA A 187 2.81 3.36 3.18
CA ALA A 187 3.16 4.49 4.02
C ALA A 187 2.95 4.15 5.50
N VAL A 188 3.57 4.91 6.39
CA VAL A 188 3.29 4.84 7.81
C VAL A 188 1.96 5.55 8.06
N ASP A 189 1.08 4.94 8.82
CA ASP A 189 -0.24 5.44 9.16
C ASP A 189 -0.58 4.92 10.58
N CYS A 190 -0.04 5.59 11.56
CA CYS A 190 -0.11 5.16 12.95
C CYS A 190 -1.49 5.39 13.59
N ASN A 191 -2.21 6.42 13.12
CA ASN A 191 -3.55 6.75 13.61
C ASN A 191 -4.67 6.07 12.79
N HIS A 192 -4.30 5.28 11.75
CA HIS A 192 -5.22 4.48 10.91
C HIS A 192 -6.27 5.30 10.16
N ASN A 193 -5.96 6.54 9.82
CA ASN A 193 -6.87 7.40 9.07
C ASN A 193 -6.82 7.17 7.54
N GLY A 194 -5.93 6.30 7.08
CA GLY A 194 -5.75 5.95 5.66
C GLY A 194 -4.80 6.88 4.91
N ARG A 195 -4.05 7.72 5.62
CA ARG A 195 -3.10 8.68 5.09
C ARG A 195 -1.71 8.45 5.71
N ASP A 196 -0.67 8.87 5.00
CA ASP A 196 0.69 8.87 5.51
C ASP A 196 0.85 9.91 6.62
N ASP A 197 1.42 9.51 7.76
CA ASP A 197 1.67 10.36 8.92
C ASP A 197 2.43 11.64 8.56
N ALA A 198 3.41 11.55 7.66
CA ALA A 198 4.17 12.72 7.22
C ALA A 198 3.29 13.73 6.46
N ILE A 199 2.26 13.24 5.73
CA ILE A 199 1.29 14.11 5.06
C ILE A 199 0.34 14.71 6.08
N ASP A 200 -0.05 13.97 7.12
CA ASP A 200 -0.92 14.47 8.17
C ASP A 200 -0.24 15.62 8.96
N ILE A 201 1.04 15.48 9.25
CA ILE A 201 1.86 16.54 9.88
C ILE A 201 1.97 17.75 8.94
N GLU A 202 2.32 17.53 7.66
CA GLU A 202 2.50 18.61 6.67
C GLU A 202 1.20 19.42 6.47
N GLN A 203 0.05 18.76 6.47
CA GLN A 203 -1.26 19.40 6.28
C GLN A 203 -1.87 19.92 7.57
N GLY A 204 -1.25 19.66 8.73
CA GLY A 204 -1.73 20.09 10.03
C GLY A 204 -2.97 19.34 10.50
N SER A 205 -3.26 18.16 9.95
CA SER A 205 -4.29 17.24 10.44
C SER A 205 -3.83 16.46 11.66
N SER A 206 -2.52 16.31 11.83
CA SER A 206 -1.85 15.79 13.02
C SER A 206 -0.82 16.80 13.53
N VAL A 207 -0.60 16.79 14.85
CA VAL A 207 0.39 17.65 15.52
C VAL A 207 1.67 16.86 15.74
N ASP A 208 2.82 17.50 15.54
CA ASP A 208 4.15 16.98 15.84
C ASP A 208 4.93 18.11 16.53
N VAL A 209 4.77 18.22 17.85
CA VAL A 209 5.34 19.34 18.66
C VAL A 209 6.85 19.20 18.77
N ASN A 210 7.36 17.98 18.89
CA ASN A 210 8.78 17.71 19.05
C ASN A 210 9.55 17.64 17.71
N ALA A 211 8.85 17.69 16.57
CA ALA A 211 9.38 17.66 15.22
C ALA A 211 10.23 16.39 14.93
N ASP A 212 9.84 15.25 15.47
CA ASP A 212 10.50 13.97 15.21
C ASP A 212 9.95 13.23 13.98
N GLY A 213 8.89 13.74 13.36
CA GLY A 213 8.23 13.20 12.17
C GLY A 213 7.19 12.12 12.49
N VAL A 214 6.79 12.00 13.75
CA VAL A 214 5.74 11.13 14.24
C VAL A 214 4.62 12.01 14.80
N PRO A 215 3.36 11.80 14.41
CA PRO A 215 2.25 12.51 15.05
C PRO A 215 2.24 12.31 16.57
N ASP A 216 1.98 13.38 17.33
CA ASP A 216 1.95 13.29 18.80
C ASP A 216 0.95 12.26 19.32
N GLU A 217 -0.17 12.04 18.61
CA GLU A 217 -1.15 11.00 18.93
C GLU A 217 -0.61 9.56 18.74
N CYS A 218 0.50 9.43 18.03
CA CYS A 218 1.19 8.18 17.75
C CYS A 218 2.45 7.98 18.61
N ALA A 219 2.86 9.05 19.30
CA ALA A 219 3.99 8.98 20.20
C ALA A 219 3.64 8.13 21.41
N CYS A 220 4.50 7.18 21.72
CA CYS A 220 4.34 6.34 22.90
C CYS A 220 5.08 6.95 24.09
N SER A 221 4.70 8.18 24.46
CA SER A 221 5.35 8.90 25.54
C SER A 221 5.23 8.18 26.90
N ALA A 222 4.22 7.32 27.02
CA ALA A 222 3.95 6.55 28.22
C ALA A 222 4.75 5.24 28.33
N ASP A 223 5.49 4.84 27.29
CA ASP A 223 6.47 3.74 27.33
C ASP A 223 7.78 4.25 27.98
N VAL A 224 7.75 4.35 29.29
CA VAL A 224 8.82 4.98 30.10
C VAL A 224 10.08 4.11 30.14
N ASN A 225 9.94 2.78 29.99
CA ASN A 225 11.04 1.83 29.99
C ASN A 225 11.56 1.49 28.58
N HIS A 226 10.87 1.97 27.52
CA HIS A 226 11.22 1.76 26.11
C HIS A 226 11.23 0.29 25.67
N ASP A 227 10.30 -0.52 26.20
CA ASP A 227 10.14 -1.94 25.82
C ASP A 227 9.09 -2.16 24.74
N THR A 228 8.51 -1.08 24.19
CA THR A 228 7.49 -1.04 23.14
C THR A 228 6.08 -1.42 23.59
N VAL A 229 5.83 -1.48 24.90
CA VAL A 229 4.51 -1.81 25.46
C VAL A 229 4.24 -0.99 26.70
N VAL A 230 3.26 -0.10 26.68
CA VAL A 230 2.78 0.56 27.91
C VAL A 230 2.04 -0.44 28.76
N ASN A 231 2.61 -0.78 29.91
CA ASN A 231 2.11 -1.82 30.80
C ASN A 231 2.40 -1.54 32.29
N ALA A 232 2.27 -2.56 33.14
CA ALA A 232 2.49 -2.42 34.55
C ALA A 232 3.95 -2.07 34.93
N ALA A 233 4.94 -2.32 34.05
CA ALA A 233 6.32 -1.94 34.29
C ALA A 233 6.47 -0.41 34.20
N ASP A 234 5.88 0.22 33.18
CA ASP A 234 5.85 1.68 33.01
C ASP A 234 5.09 2.36 34.12
N LEU A 235 3.93 1.79 34.48
CA LEU A 235 3.15 2.30 35.62
C LEU A 235 3.99 2.26 36.92
N SER A 236 4.79 1.22 37.11
CA SER A 236 5.66 1.14 38.27
C SER A 236 6.73 2.24 38.27
N LEU A 237 7.30 2.54 37.09
CA LEU A 237 8.24 3.65 36.90
C LEU A 237 7.59 5.00 37.16
N LEU A 238 6.39 5.24 36.60
CA LEU A 238 5.64 6.46 36.84
C LEU A 238 5.36 6.66 38.33
N LEU A 239 4.85 5.64 39.02
CA LEU A 239 4.56 5.71 40.44
C LEU A 239 5.81 5.90 41.30
N SER A 240 6.98 5.37 40.89
CA SER A 240 8.25 5.58 41.58
C SER A 240 8.77 6.99 41.48
N GLN A 241 8.33 7.76 40.49
CA GLN A 241 8.72 9.13 40.21
C GLN A 241 7.63 10.15 40.63
N TRP A 242 6.60 9.70 41.33
CA TRP A 242 5.44 10.50 41.71
C TRP A 242 5.83 11.72 42.56
N GLY A 243 5.37 12.90 42.14
CA GLY A 243 5.62 14.18 42.82
C GLY A 243 6.47 15.12 41.97
N SER A 244 7.19 16.03 42.63
CA SER A 244 8.05 17.02 41.95
C SER A 244 9.23 16.34 41.26
N CYS A 245 9.43 16.66 39.99
CA CYS A 245 10.42 16.04 39.12
C CYS A 245 10.98 17.11 38.16
N GLY A 246 12.30 17.31 38.20
CA GLY A 246 12.94 18.36 37.38
C GLY A 246 13.18 18.01 35.91
N ALA A 247 13.25 16.73 35.57
CA ALA A 247 13.33 16.17 34.22
C ALA A 247 13.28 14.65 34.37
N CYS A 248 12.11 14.06 34.37
CA CYS A 248 11.95 12.62 34.45
C CYS A 248 11.07 12.10 33.32
N ALA A 249 11.34 10.88 32.89
CA ALA A 249 10.62 10.27 31.77
C ALA A 249 9.14 10.00 32.05
N ALA A 250 8.71 10.05 33.31
CA ALA A 250 7.32 9.85 33.70
C ALA A 250 6.50 11.14 33.80
N ASP A 251 7.12 12.32 33.62
CA ASP A 251 6.45 13.60 33.48
C ASP A 251 6.00 13.75 32.01
N LEU A 252 4.82 13.21 31.74
CA LEU A 252 4.28 13.13 30.36
C LEU A 252 3.60 14.43 29.94
N THR A 253 3.32 15.31 30.90
CA THR A 253 2.74 16.64 30.66
C THR A 253 3.80 17.75 30.60
N GLU A 254 5.06 17.45 30.93
CA GLU A 254 6.20 18.41 30.98
C GLU A 254 5.97 19.59 31.90
N ASP A 255 5.21 19.38 32.97
CA ASP A 255 4.91 20.44 33.98
C ASP A 255 5.83 20.41 35.20
N ALA A 256 6.86 19.57 35.19
CA ALA A 256 7.82 19.32 36.26
C ALA A 256 7.24 18.56 37.48
N PHE A 257 6.09 17.92 37.31
CA PHE A 257 5.47 17.07 38.32
C PHE A 257 4.97 15.77 37.67
N VAL A 258 5.13 14.63 38.34
CA VAL A 258 4.45 13.39 38.01
C VAL A 258 3.22 13.26 38.91
N GLN A 259 2.05 13.28 38.30
CA GLN A 259 0.78 13.37 39.01
C GLN A 259 -0.37 12.66 38.24
N ALA A 260 -1.62 12.99 38.58
CA ALA A 260 -2.78 12.29 38.06
C ALA A 260 -2.96 12.47 36.54
N ASP A 261 -2.50 13.60 36.00
CA ASP A 261 -2.64 13.89 34.55
C ASP A 261 -1.68 13.03 33.72
N ASP A 262 -0.45 12.77 34.20
CA ASP A 262 0.51 11.85 33.57
C ASP A 262 0.00 10.41 33.63
N LEU A 263 -0.58 10.03 34.77
CA LEU A 263 -1.23 8.72 34.89
C LEU A 263 -2.40 8.58 33.91
N ALA A 264 -3.18 9.63 33.69
CA ALA A 264 -4.29 9.60 32.74
C ALA A 264 -3.77 9.41 31.29
N ILE A 265 -2.69 10.09 30.91
CA ILE A 265 -2.01 9.91 29.61
C ILE A 265 -1.52 8.46 29.49
N MET A 266 -0.81 7.93 30.49
CA MET A 266 -0.32 6.56 30.48
C MET A 266 -1.44 5.55 30.31
N LEU A 267 -2.54 5.70 31.01
CA LEU A 267 -3.70 4.82 30.91
C LEU A 267 -4.39 4.90 29.53
N SER A 268 -4.35 6.07 28.89
CA SER A 268 -4.89 6.25 27.54
C SER A 268 -4.07 5.56 26.46
N GLN A 269 -2.77 5.34 26.71
CA GLN A 269 -1.82 4.72 25.80
C GLN A 269 -1.54 3.25 26.17
N TRP A 270 -2.34 2.64 27.05
CA TRP A 270 -2.09 1.29 27.55
C TRP A 270 -2.14 0.23 26.46
N GLY A 271 -1.06 -0.54 26.29
CA GLY A 271 -0.95 -1.62 25.32
C GLY A 271 0.34 -1.57 24.53
N VAL A 272 0.36 -2.23 23.38
CA VAL A 272 1.52 -2.22 22.48
C VAL A 272 1.70 -0.82 21.90
N CYS A 273 2.89 -0.27 22.04
CA CYS A 273 3.26 0.98 21.38
C CYS A 273 3.25 0.79 19.87
N VAL A 274 2.51 1.64 19.21
CA VAL A 274 2.64 1.82 17.78
C VAL A 274 3.93 2.61 17.57
N LEU A 275 5.01 1.90 17.28
CA LEU A 275 6.31 2.55 17.11
C LEU A 275 6.30 3.47 15.89
N GLY A 276 6.15 4.75 16.12
CA GLY A 276 6.70 5.75 15.26
C GLY A 276 8.24 5.70 15.36
N TYR A 277 8.93 5.80 14.27
CA TYR A 277 10.39 5.68 14.14
C TYR A 277 11.17 6.39 15.25
N ARG A 278 12.22 5.72 15.74
CA ARG A 278 13.45 6.39 16.19
C ARG A 278 14.54 6.30 15.13
#